data_c6fb37b783a45544abf7ba9c44c4745e
#
_entry.id   c6fb37b783a45544abf7ba9c44c4745e
#
_cell.length_a   1.000
_cell.length_b   1.000
_cell.length_c   1.000
_cell.angle_alpha   90.00
_cell.angle_beta   90.00
_cell.angle_gamma   90.00
#
_symmetry.space_group_name_H-M   'P 1'
#
loop_
_entity.id
_entity.type
_entity.pdbx_description
1 polymer ?
#
loop_
_entity_poly.entity_id
_entity_poly.type
_entity_poly.pdbx_seq_one_letter_code
_entity_poly.pdbx_strand_id
1 'polypeptide(L)'
;MTQTPPARRMRLGIAPALEEGGMKGKTPRFKDIQAMAQAAERAGFDSLWLEDHLLFRFPNQPEQGCWEGFTFLSAVAAVTTRIALGSFVAATSFRNPALLAKMAESLDEISDGRFILGLGAGWHEPEYTAFGYLFDHRAARFEEALQIIVPLLREGQVDFAGQYYSARECVLRPRGPSQGQLPIWIGASKPRMLRLVERYADAWNTVWHRQPQGVRDVMPEFLAACQEVGRDPASIELTAGSFAEIVLPGEQRKPDAKGIGGQAEEVAAGLRGFADVGVRHLVLLVEPEDITGIERFARVIELLDEMEASAGQQPG
;
A
#
# COMPACT_ATOMS: atom_id res chain seq x y z
N MET A 1 27.15 18.98 -8.10
CA MET A 1 27.01 17.54 -7.95
C MET A 1 26.18 17.31 -6.68
N THR A 2 24.88 17.21 -6.79
CA THR A 2 24.01 16.83 -5.66
C THR A 2 24.20 15.34 -5.43
N GLN A 3 24.87 14.97 -4.34
CA GLN A 3 24.94 13.58 -3.91
C GLN A 3 23.50 13.10 -3.69
N THR A 4 23.12 12.06 -4.39
CA THR A 4 21.89 11.31 -4.07
C THR A 4 22.02 10.86 -2.61
N PRO A 5 21.10 11.22 -1.72
CA PRO A 5 21.16 10.74 -0.34
C PRO A 5 21.23 9.21 -0.30
N PRO A 6 21.94 8.63 0.65
CA PRO A 6 22.00 7.17 0.79
C PRO A 6 20.56 6.63 0.90
N ALA A 7 20.26 5.56 0.16
CA ALA A 7 18.95 4.95 0.20
C ALA A 7 18.63 4.53 1.64
N ARG A 8 17.51 5.00 2.18
CA ARG A 8 17.00 4.59 3.50
C ARG A 8 16.85 3.07 3.56
N ARG A 9 17.13 2.47 4.71
CA ARG A 9 16.88 1.03 4.96
C ARG A 9 15.41 0.65 4.76
N MET A 10 14.51 1.61 4.98
CA MET A 10 13.06 1.46 4.86
C MET A 10 12.47 2.63 4.09
N ARG A 11 11.74 2.34 3.02
CA ARG A 11 10.95 3.33 2.27
C ARG A 11 9.73 3.76 3.07
N LEU A 12 9.32 5.02 2.89
CA LEU A 12 8.13 5.57 3.50
C LEU A 12 7.07 5.89 2.46
N GLY A 13 5.90 5.32 2.64
CA GLY A 13 4.70 5.64 1.89
C GLY A 13 3.69 6.41 2.72
N ILE A 14 2.79 7.11 2.04
CA ILE A 14 1.65 7.78 2.65
C ILE A 14 0.36 7.32 1.98
N ALA A 15 -0.70 7.14 2.77
CA ALA A 15 -2.04 6.82 2.27
C ALA A 15 -3.00 7.95 2.70
N PRO A 16 -3.29 8.93 1.82
CA PRO A 16 -4.33 9.92 2.09
C PRO A 16 -5.72 9.30 2.00
N ALA A 17 -6.62 9.77 2.86
CA ALA A 17 -8.00 9.35 2.90
C ALA A 17 -8.77 9.70 1.61
N LEU A 18 -9.62 8.79 1.13
CA LEU A 18 -10.52 9.00 0.00
C LEU A 18 -11.99 9.08 0.41
N GLU A 19 -12.31 8.73 1.65
CA GLU A 19 -13.68 8.68 2.15
C GLU A 19 -14.22 10.06 2.57
N GLU A 20 -15.54 10.15 2.61
CA GLU A 20 -16.24 11.30 3.17
C GLU A 20 -15.86 11.50 4.64
N GLY A 21 -15.52 12.74 5.00
CA GLY A 21 -15.09 13.05 6.35
C GLY A 21 -13.61 12.75 6.66
N GLY A 22 -12.90 12.03 5.82
CA GLY A 22 -11.51 11.61 6.05
C GLY A 22 -10.54 12.78 6.24
N MET A 23 -10.75 13.89 5.54
CA MET A 23 -9.91 15.07 5.66
C MET A 23 -10.47 16.05 6.72
N LYS A 24 -10.25 15.76 8.01
CA LYS A 24 -10.75 16.58 9.14
C LYS A 24 -12.26 16.85 9.07
N GLY A 25 -13.06 15.83 8.77
CA GLY A 25 -14.52 15.94 8.64
C GLY A 25 -15.00 16.47 7.29
N LYS A 26 -14.10 16.69 6.32
CA LYS A 26 -14.44 17.11 4.95
C LYS A 26 -14.20 15.97 3.97
N THR A 27 -14.99 15.92 2.92
CA THR A 27 -14.74 15.04 1.78
C THR A 27 -13.57 15.59 0.96
N PRO A 28 -12.47 14.82 0.79
CA PRO A 28 -11.35 15.27 -0.03
C PRO A 28 -11.80 15.41 -1.50
N ARG A 29 -11.42 16.49 -2.14
CA ARG A 29 -11.61 16.68 -3.57
C ARG A 29 -10.33 16.27 -4.30
N PHE A 30 -10.42 15.98 -5.60
CA PHE A 30 -9.23 15.61 -6.37
C PHE A 30 -8.08 16.64 -6.22
N LYS A 31 -8.38 17.95 -6.23
CA LYS A 31 -7.37 18.98 -6.02
C LYS A 31 -6.66 18.91 -4.66
N ASP A 32 -7.34 18.40 -3.62
CA ASP A 32 -6.74 18.22 -2.30
C ASP A 32 -5.79 17.01 -2.32
N ILE A 33 -6.22 15.89 -2.93
CA ILE A 33 -5.38 14.71 -3.16
C ILE A 33 -4.17 15.05 -4.04
N GLN A 34 -4.34 15.82 -5.11
CA GLN A 34 -3.26 16.30 -5.96
C GLN A 34 -2.25 17.13 -5.14
N ALA A 35 -2.72 18.07 -4.33
CA ALA A 35 -1.86 18.91 -3.50
C ALA A 35 -1.08 18.08 -2.48
N MET A 36 -1.74 17.10 -1.83
CA MET A 36 -1.11 16.16 -0.91
C MET A 36 -0.08 15.27 -1.60
N ALA A 37 -0.37 14.74 -2.79
CA ALA A 37 0.58 13.92 -3.56
C ALA A 37 1.84 14.69 -3.92
N GLN A 38 1.69 15.93 -4.40
CA GLN A 38 2.82 16.80 -4.72
C GLN A 38 3.59 17.26 -3.47
N ALA A 39 2.90 17.46 -2.33
CA ALA A 39 3.57 17.76 -1.07
C ALA A 39 4.35 16.54 -0.55
N ALA A 40 3.80 15.33 -0.63
CA ALA A 40 4.49 14.10 -0.27
C ALA A 40 5.76 13.88 -1.12
N GLU A 41 5.65 14.14 -2.43
CA GLU A 41 6.80 14.07 -3.34
C GLU A 41 7.90 15.07 -2.96
N ARG A 42 7.52 16.31 -2.59
CA ARG A 42 8.48 17.35 -2.11
C ARG A 42 9.06 17.01 -0.74
N ALA A 43 8.25 16.51 0.17
CA ALA A 43 8.67 16.12 1.52
C ALA A 43 9.64 14.92 1.55
N GLY A 44 9.76 14.17 0.44
CA GLY A 44 10.69 13.06 0.33
C GLY A 44 10.05 11.69 0.66
N PHE A 45 8.73 11.57 0.65
CA PHE A 45 8.09 10.25 0.65
C PHE A 45 8.47 9.47 -0.62
N ASP A 46 8.59 8.16 -0.46
CA ASP A 46 8.95 7.24 -1.55
C ASP A 46 7.72 6.80 -2.35
N SER A 47 6.53 6.75 -1.71
CA SER A 47 5.31 6.28 -2.35
C SER A 47 4.04 6.93 -1.79
N LEU A 48 2.98 6.92 -2.61
CA LEU A 48 1.62 7.30 -2.25
C LEU A 48 0.68 6.15 -2.60
N TRP A 49 -0.23 5.84 -1.67
CA TRP A 49 -1.13 4.70 -1.75
C TRP A 49 -2.58 5.14 -1.62
N LEU A 50 -3.45 4.58 -2.43
CA LEU A 50 -4.88 4.82 -2.31
C LEU A 50 -5.63 3.52 -2.03
N GLU A 51 -6.59 3.59 -1.12
CA GLU A 51 -7.46 2.49 -0.78
C GLU A 51 -8.46 2.19 -1.91
N ASP A 52 -8.96 0.97 -1.96
CA ASP A 52 -9.93 0.51 -2.95
C ASP A 52 -11.25 0.16 -2.26
N HIS A 53 -11.81 1.15 -1.57
CA HIS A 53 -13.14 1.09 -0.98
C HIS A 53 -14.17 1.86 -1.81
N LEU A 54 -15.42 1.47 -1.72
CA LEU A 54 -16.56 2.11 -2.39
C LEU A 54 -17.44 2.85 -1.40
N LEU A 55 -17.58 2.30 -0.20
CA LEU A 55 -18.22 2.93 0.94
C LEU A 55 -17.85 2.24 2.25
N PHE A 56 -17.89 2.99 3.35
CA PHE A 56 -17.86 2.44 4.70
C PHE A 56 -19.24 2.51 5.34
N ARG A 57 -19.71 1.39 5.86
CA ARG A 57 -20.96 1.27 6.59
C ARG A 57 -20.73 0.46 7.85
N PHE A 58 -20.64 1.13 9.00
CA PHE A 58 -20.47 0.51 10.30
C PHE A 58 -21.71 0.71 11.17
N PRO A 59 -22.04 -0.23 12.07
CA PRO A 59 -23.14 -0.04 13.02
C PRO A 59 -22.99 1.25 13.83
N ASN A 60 -24.06 2.02 13.93
CA ASN A 60 -24.12 3.28 14.70
C ASN A 60 -23.15 4.40 14.24
N GLN A 61 -22.65 4.33 13.03
CA GLN A 61 -21.86 5.39 12.41
C GLN A 61 -22.55 5.88 11.13
N PRO A 62 -22.36 7.15 10.75
CA PRO A 62 -22.77 7.63 9.43
C PRO A 62 -22.11 6.80 8.34
N GLU A 63 -22.84 6.52 7.27
CA GLU A 63 -22.27 5.94 6.06
C GLU A 63 -21.32 6.95 5.40
N GLN A 64 -20.19 6.49 4.88
CA GLN A 64 -19.20 7.31 4.20
C GLN A 64 -18.90 6.71 2.83
N GLY A 65 -19.17 7.46 1.77
CA GLY A 65 -18.76 7.10 0.41
C GLY A 65 -17.25 7.31 0.22
N CYS A 66 -16.65 6.53 -0.68
CA CYS A 66 -15.24 6.67 -1.05
C CYS A 66 -15.12 6.97 -2.54
N TRP A 67 -14.13 7.78 -2.92
CA TRP A 67 -13.77 7.94 -4.32
C TRP A 67 -13.17 6.64 -4.87
N GLU A 68 -13.46 6.31 -6.12
CA GLU A 68 -12.92 5.10 -6.75
C GLU A 68 -11.40 5.20 -6.91
N GLY A 69 -10.67 4.27 -6.29
CA GLY A 69 -9.22 4.36 -6.08
C GLY A 69 -8.41 4.37 -7.38
N PHE A 70 -8.72 3.54 -8.36
CA PHE A 70 -7.95 3.45 -9.62
C PHE A 70 -8.12 4.68 -10.52
N THR A 71 -9.32 5.27 -10.52
CA THR A 71 -9.57 6.54 -11.22
C THR A 71 -8.71 7.65 -10.61
N PHE A 72 -8.67 7.75 -9.28
CA PHE A 72 -7.84 8.74 -8.59
C PHE A 72 -6.34 8.44 -8.74
N LEU A 73 -5.90 7.18 -8.66
CA LEU A 73 -4.50 6.79 -8.92
C LEU A 73 -4.04 7.22 -10.31
N SER A 74 -4.87 7.02 -11.34
CA SER A 74 -4.55 7.44 -12.70
C SER A 74 -4.35 8.95 -12.81
N ALA A 75 -5.22 9.73 -12.15
CA ALA A 75 -5.11 11.17 -12.13
C ALA A 75 -3.89 11.66 -11.33
N VAL A 76 -3.58 11.01 -10.20
CA VAL A 76 -2.37 11.31 -9.39
C VAL A 76 -1.09 10.95 -10.16
N ALA A 77 -1.09 9.83 -10.89
CA ALA A 77 0.03 9.44 -11.74
C ALA A 77 0.40 10.52 -12.77
N ALA A 78 -0.61 11.15 -13.36
CA ALA A 78 -0.43 12.21 -14.36
C ALA A 78 0.08 13.54 -13.80
N VAL A 79 -0.01 13.78 -12.48
CA VAL A 79 0.37 15.06 -11.84
C VAL A 79 1.57 14.94 -10.88
N THR A 80 2.18 13.75 -10.82
CA THR A 80 3.41 13.46 -10.06
C THR A 80 4.48 12.91 -10.99
N THR A 81 5.76 12.98 -10.60
CA THR A 81 6.88 12.62 -11.49
C THR A 81 7.87 11.61 -10.91
N ARG A 82 7.96 11.51 -9.59
CA ARG A 82 8.97 10.69 -8.90
C ARG A 82 8.38 9.67 -7.94
N ILE A 83 7.36 10.06 -7.18
CA ILE A 83 6.78 9.24 -6.12
C ILE A 83 6.16 7.96 -6.72
N ALA A 84 6.46 6.80 -6.15
CA ALA A 84 5.78 5.57 -6.53
C ALA A 84 4.29 5.62 -6.12
N LEU A 85 3.45 4.90 -6.84
CA LEU A 85 2.00 4.91 -6.62
C LEU A 85 1.50 3.48 -6.42
N GLY A 86 0.58 3.27 -5.49
CA GLY A 86 0.08 1.93 -5.25
C GLY A 86 -1.39 1.87 -4.83
N SER A 87 -2.02 0.74 -5.09
CA SER A 87 -3.31 0.39 -4.48
C SER A 87 -3.10 -0.28 -3.11
N PHE A 88 -3.87 0.13 -2.06
CA PHE A 88 -3.61 -0.30 -0.68
C PHE A 88 -4.84 -0.89 0.03
N VAL A 89 -5.32 -2.01 -0.35
CA VAL A 89 -4.98 -2.83 -1.49
C VAL A 89 -6.23 -3.06 -2.33
N ALA A 90 -6.07 -3.30 -3.64
CA ALA A 90 -7.20 -3.53 -4.53
C ALA A 90 -8.00 -4.78 -4.12
N ALA A 91 -9.31 -4.62 -3.92
CA ALA A 91 -10.22 -5.72 -3.73
C ALA A 91 -10.47 -6.42 -5.09
N THR A 92 -9.82 -7.56 -5.32
CA THR A 92 -9.86 -8.23 -6.63
C THR A 92 -11.28 -8.60 -7.10
N SER A 93 -12.22 -8.73 -6.15
CA SER A 93 -13.63 -9.06 -6.45
C SER A 93 -14.42 -7.88 -7.02
N PHE A 94 -13.92 -6.65 -6.96
CA PHE A 94 -14.62 -5.48 -7.52
C PHE A 94 -14.45 -5.33 -9.03
N ARG A 95 -13.55 -6.13 -9.64
CA ARG A 95 -13.26 -6.08 -11.09
C ARG A 95 -13.02 -7.47 -11.64
N ASN A 96 -13.24 -7.63 -12.96
CA ASN A 96 -12.75 -8.82 -13.64
C ASN A 96 -11.21 -8.88 -13.52
N PRO A 97 -10.59 -10.02 -13.17
CA PRO A 97 -9.15 -10.12 -12.97
C PRO A 97 -8.32 -9.72 -14.20
N ALA A 98 -8.74 -10.09 -15.40
CA ALA A 98 -8.03 -9.70 -16.62
C ALA A 98 -8.14 -8.18 -16.89
N LEU A 99 -9.29 -7.58 -16.56
CA LEU A 99 -9.45 -6.13 -16.62
C LEU A 99 -8.55 -5.43 -15.58
N LEU A 100 -8.45 -5.96 -14.36
CA LEU A 100 -7.57 -5.40 -13.33
C LEU A 100 -6.10 -5.42 -13.77
N ALA A 101 -5.64 -6.53 -14.37
CA ALA A 101 -4.29 -6.58 -14.97
C ALA A 101 -4.13 -5.53 -16.09
N LYS A 102 -5.16 -5.30 -16.91
CA LYS A 102 -5.14 -4.27 -17.95
C LYS A 102 -5.09 -2.85 -17.37
N MET A 103 -5.81 -2.60 -16.28
CA MET A 103 -5.77 -1.31 -15.57
C MET A 103 -4.38 -1.08 -14.96
N ALA A 104 -3.76 -2.12 -14.41
CA ALA A 104 -2.41 -2.04 -13.84
C ALA A 104 -1.36 -1.66 -14.92
N GLU A 105 -1.39 -2.27 -16.10
CA GLU A 105 -0.51 -1.91 -17.22
C GLU A 105 -0.77 -0.46 -17.71
N SER A 106 -2.02 -0.02 -17.69
CA SER A 106 -2.33 1.37 -18.07
C SER A 106 -1.80 2.37 -17.04
N LEU A 107 -1.87 2.03 -15.75
CA LEU A 107 -1.28 2.84 -14.68
C LEU A 107 0.26 2.82 -14.73
N ASP A 108 0.86 1.69 -15.07
CA ASP A 108 2.30 1.57 -15.29
C ASP A 108 2.76 2.52 -16.41
N GLU A 109 2.05 2.56 -17.53
CA GLU A 109 2.30 3.50 -18.63
C GLU A 109 2.13 4.96 -18.20
N ILE A 110 0.99 5.32 -17.58
CA ILE A 110 0.71 6.70 -17.17
C ILE A 110 1.73 7.19 -16.14
N SER A 111 2.19 6.32 -15.27
CA SER A 111 3.14 6.65 -14.20
C SER A 111 4.61 6.55 -14.61
N ASP A 112 4.92 6.12 -15.84
CA ASP A 112 6.29 5.84 -16.29
C ASP A 112 7.03 4.83 -15.38
N GLY A 113 6.39 3.66 -15.15
CA GLY A 113 6.96 2.56 -14.37
C GLY A 113 6.94 2.71 -12.86
N ARG A 114 6.18 3.69 -12.31
CA ARG A 114 6.12 3.94 -10.85
C ARG A 114 4.99 3.19 -10.14
N PHE A 115 4.15 2.45 -10.85
CA PHE A 115 2.99 1.80 -10.24
C PHE A 115 3.34 0.49 -9.54
N ILE A 116 2.72 0.25 -8.38
CA ILE A 116 2.79 -0.96 -7.57
C ILE A 116 1.36 -1.49 -7.40
N LEU A 117 1.11 -2.72 -7.82
CA LEU A 117 -0.20 -3.34 -7.69
C LEU A 117 -0.33 -4.05 -6.34
N GLY A 118 -0.97 -3.42 -5.38
CA GLY A 118 -1.35 -4.06 -4.14
C GLY A 118 -2.71 -4.77 -4.29
N LEU A 119 -2.78 -6.05 -3.92
CA LEU A 119 -3.93 -6.93 -4.09
C LEU A 119 -4.42 -7.50 -2.77
N GLY A 120 -5.74 -7.67 -2.63
CA GLY A 120 -6.37 -8.31 -1.49
C GLY A 120 -7.70 -8.96 -1.85
N ALA A 121 -8.22 -9.78 -0.93
CA ALA A 121 -9.51 -10.46 -1.11
C ALA A 121 -10.72 -9.58 -0.75
N GLY A 122 -10.51 -8.37 -0.23
CA GLY A 122 -11.54 -7.52 0.35
C GLY A 122 -12.05 -8.03 1.71
N TRP A 123 -12.72 -7.17 2.47
CA TRP A 123 -13.16 -7.51 3.83
C TRP A 123 -14.50 -6.90 4.25
N HIS A 124 -14.90 -5.76 3.70
CA HIS A 124 -16.07 -5.00 4.13
C HIS A 124 -17.34 -5.43 3.37
N GLU A 125 -18.05 -6.43 3.90
CA GLU A 125 -19.24 -7.01 3.26
C GLU A 125 -20.32 -5.99 2.84
N PRO A 126 -20.60 -4.91 3.62
CA PRO A 126 -21.63 -3.94 3.24
C PRO A 126 -21.41 -3.29 1.87
N GLU A 127 -20.17 -3.02 1.45
CA GLU A 127 -19.90 -2.45 0.12
C GLU A 127 -20.11 -3.46 -1.01
N TYR A 128 -19.78 -4.75 -0.76
CA TYR A 128 -20.09 -5.83 -1.71
C TYR A 128 -21.58 -5.93 -1.98
N THR A 129 -22.38 -5.96 -0.90
CA THR A 129 -23.84 -5.99 -1.01
C THR A 129 -24.40 -4.78 -1.72
N ALA A 130 -23.93 -3.57 -1.38
CA ALA A 130 -24.43 -2.32 -1.92
C ALA A 130 -24.15 -2.17 -3.43
N PHE A 131 -22.98 -2.63 -3.89
CA PHE A 131 -22.56 -2.53 -5.30
C PHE A 131 -22.81 -3.81 -6.11
N GLY A 132 -23.42 -4.84 -5.51
CA GLY A 132 -23.82 -6.07 -6.22
C GLY A 132 -22.67 -7.05 -6.47
N TYR A 133 -21.58 -6.97 -5.70
CA TYR A 133 -20.50 -7.95 -5.75
C TYR A 133 -20.76 -9.14 -4.83
N LEU A 134 -20.18 -10.28 -5.18
CA LEU A 134 -20.30 -11.50 -4.38
C LEU A 134 -19.24 -11.51 -3.26
N PHE A 135 -19.69 -11.64 -2.02
CA PHE A 135 -18.83 -11.68 -0.85
C PHE A 135 -18.39 -13.10 -0.45
N ASP A 136 -19.06 -14.10 -0.97
CA ASP A 136 -18.78 -15.51 -0.72
C ASP A 136 -17.45 -15.96 -1.36
N HIS A 137 -16.86 -17.01 -0.78
CA HIS A 137 -15.65 -17.67 -1.32
C HIS A 137 -14.47 -16.73 -1.65
N ARG A 138 -14.36 -15.57 -0.99
CA ARG A 138 -13.37 -14.53 -1.32
C ARG A 138 -11.94 -15.04 -1.48
N ALA A 139 -11.47 -15.94 -0.59
CA ALA A 139 -10.13 -16.50 -0.69
C ALA A 139 -9.95 -17.39 -1.94
N ALA A 140 -10.97 -18.16 -2.35
CA ALA A 140 -10.92 -18.97 -3.56
C ALA A 140 -11.03 -18.10 -4.82
N ARG A 141 -11.90 -17.08 -4.80
CA ARG A 141 -11.96 -16.08 -5.88
C ARG A 141 -10.65 -15.32 -6.03
N PHE A 142 -10.01 -14.95 -4.92
CA PHE A 142 -8.71 -14.28 -4.93
C PHE A 142 -7.62 -15.18 -5.52
N GLU A 143 -7.60 -16.46 -5.16
CA GLU A 143 -6.65 -17.44 -5.72
C GLU A 143 -6.81 -17.59 -7.23
N GLU A 144 -8.04 -17.71 -7.76
CA GLU A 144 -8.27 -17.74 -9.22
C GLU A 144 -7.94 -16.40 -9.90
N ALA A 145 -8.21 -15.27 -9.22
CA ALA A 145 -7.82 -13.95 -9.73
C ALA A 145 -6.31 -13.85 -9.91
N LEU A 146 -5.51 -14.34 -8.95
CA LEU A 146 -4.05 -14.35 -9.06
C LEU A 146 -3.56 -15.25 -10.21
N GLN A 147 -4.21 -16.38 -10.46
CA GLN A 147 -3.89 -17.28 -11.59
C GLN A 147 -4.19 -16.64 -12.97
N ILE A 148 -4.93 -15.56 -13.01
CA ILE A 148 -5.16 -14.76 -14.22
C ILE A 148 -4.24 -13.52 -14.23
N ILE A 149 -4.20 -12.75 -13.14
CA ILE A 149 -3.48 -11.48 -13.07
C ILE A 149 -1.97 -11.68 -13.23
N VAL A 150 -1.40 -12.63 -12.48
CA VAL A 150 0.06 -12.81 -12.45
C VAL A 150 0.62 -13.25 -13.81
N PRO A 151 0.10 -14.30 -14.50
CA PRO A 151 0.56 -14.62 -15.84
C PRO A 151 0.35 -13.49 -16.85
N LEU A 152 -0.77 -12.78 -16.81
CA LEU A 152 -0.97 -11.63 -17.67
C LEU A 152 0.11 -10.56 -17.46
N LEU A 153 0.42 -10.20 -16.23
CA LEU A 153 1.43 -9.19 -15.91
C LEU A 153 2.85 -9.68 -16.19
N ARG A 154 3.18 -10.96 -15.97
CA ARG A 154 4.53 -11.51 -16.18
C ARG A 154 4.77 -11.90 -17.63
N GLU A 155 3.88 -12.69 -18.21
CA GLU A 155 4.05 -13.34 -19.50
C GLU A 155 3.31 -12.62 -20.64
N GLY A 156 2.34 -11.76 -20.30
CA GLY A 156 1.52 -11.01 -21.24
C GLY A 156 0.36 -11.81 -21.86
N GLN A 157 0.11 -13.02 -21.39
CA GLN A 157 -0.99 -13.87 -21.86
C GLN A 157 -1.41 -14.88 -20.83
N VAL A 158 -2.66 -15.34 -20.90
CA VAL A 158 -3.21 -16.44 -20.09
C VAL A 158 -4.36 -17.13 -20.81
N ASP A 159 -4.48 -18.44 -20.64
CA ASP A 159 -5.68 -19.21 -20.95
C ASP A 159 -6.11 -19.95 -19.69
N PHE A 160 -7.21 -19.48 -19.05
CA PHE A 160 -7.66 -19.95 -17.76
C PHE A 160 -9.17 -20.19 -17.74
N ALA A 161 -9.57 -21.30 -17.10
CA ALA A 161 -10.97 -21.63 -16.81
C ALA A 161 -11.08 -22.20 -15.41
N GLY A 162 -11.51 -21.34 -14.49
CA GLY A 162 -11.78 -21.69 -13.10
C GLY A 162 -13.26 -21.86 -12.79
N GLN A 163 -13.55 -21.97 -11.53
CA GLN A 163 -14.91 -22.02 -10.99
C GLN A 163 -15.55 -20.63 -10.97
N TYR A 164 -14.80 -19.59 -10.70
CA TYR A 164 -15.29 -18.24 -10.48
C TYR A 164 -14.96 -17.31 -11.63
N TYR A 165 -13.83 -17.52 -12.30
CA TYR A 165 -13.36 -16.68 -13.38
C TYR A 165 -12.91 -17.50 -14.58
N SER A 166 -12.92 -16.83 -15.74
CA SER A 166 -12.32 -17.37 -16.96
C SER A 166 -11.68 -16.25 -17.77
N ALA A 167 -10.56 -16.56 -18.44
CA ALA A 167 -9.86 -15.68 -19.37
C ALA A 167 -9.31 -16.55 -20.51
N ARG A 168 -10.01 -16.58 -21.65
CA ARG A 168 -9.68 -17.44 -22.78
C ARG A 168 -8.82 -16.73 -23.79
N GLU A 169 -7.69 -17.33 -24.17
CA GLU A 169 -6.75 -16.77 -25.14
C GLU A 169 -6.47 -15.28 -24.86
N CYS A 170 -6.43 -14.91 -23.57
CA CYS A 170 -6.37 -13.51 -23.15
C CYS A 170 -4.95 -12.99 -23.30
N VAL A 171 -4.79 -11.88 -24.03
CA VAL A 171 -3.50 -11.24 -24.31
C VAL A 171 -3.48 -9.83 -23.73
N LEU A 172 -2.45 -9.53 -22.94
CA LEU A 172 -2.24 -8.23 -22.31
C LEU A 172 -1.32 -7.35 -23.20
N ARG A 173 -1.93 -6.54 -24.04
CA ARG A 173 -1.25 -5.59 -24.95
C ARG A 173 -2.02 -4.28 -25.04
N PRO A 174 -1.35 -3.08 -25.15
CA PRO A 174 0.11 -2.93 -25.06
C PRO A 174 0.63 -3.24 -23.67
N ARG A 175 1.95 -3.26 -23.50
CA ARG A 175 2.66 -3.42 -22.22
C ARG A 175 3.23 -2.08 -21.79
N GLY A 176 3.19 -1.82 -20.49
CA GLY A 176 3.80 -0.65 -19.87
C GLY A 176 5.35 -0.76 -19.77
N PRO A 177 6.01 0.29 -19.27
CA PRO A 177 7.48 0.36 -19.20
C PRO A 177 8.10 -0.69 -18.28
N SER A 178 7.38 -1.22 -17.29
CA SER A 178 7.88 -2.28 -16.40
C SER A 178 8.13 -3.63 -17.09
N GLN A 179 7.62 -3.84 -18.31
CA GLN A 179 7.91 -5.01 -19.15
C GLN A 179 7.81 -6.37 -18.42
N GLY A 180 6.75 -6.57 -17.64
CA GLY A 180 6.53 -7.79 -16.86
C GLY A 180 7.14 -7.77 -15.44
N GLN A 181 7.80 -6.71 -15.05
CA GLN A 181 8.40 -6.53 -13.72
C GLN A 181 7.55 -5.64 -12.78
N LEU A 182 6.30 -5.31 -13.17
CA LEU A 182 5.39 -4.52 -12.33
C LEU A 182 5.26 -5.18 -10.94
N PRO A 183 5.59 -4.49 -9.83
CA PRO A 183 5.60 -5.09 -8.51
C PRO A 183 4.19 -5.47 -8.04
N ILE A 184 4.04 -6.68 -7.49
CA ILE A 184 2.79 -7.20 -6.95
C ILE A 184 2.91 -7.36 -5.44
N TRP A 185 2.16 -6.57 -4.68
CA TRP A 185 2.01 -6.73 -3.25
C TRP A 185 0.74 -7.49 -2.92
N ILE A 186 0.77 -8.34 -1.88
CA ILE A 186 -0.43 -9.01 -1.40
C ILE A 186 -0.65 -8.69 0.08
N GLY A 187 -1.82 -8.13 0.39
CA GLY A 187 -2.30 -7.93 1.76
C GLY A 187 -2.88 -9.22 2.32
N ALA A 188 -2.27 -9.77 3.38
CA ALA A 188 -2.69 -11.04 3.95
C ALA A 188 -2.38 -11.14 5.45
N SER A 189 -3.30 -11.81 6.20
CA SER A 189 -3.12 -12.08 7.63
C SER A 189 -3.53 -13.50 8.04
N LYS A 190 -4.13 -14.30 7.14
CA LYS A 190 -4.61 -15.64 7.45
C LYS A 190 -3.76 -16.70 6.73
N PRO A 191 -3.56 -17.90 7.31
CA PRO A 191 -2.64 -18.91 6.76
C PRO A 191 -2.90 -19.26 5.28
N ARG A 192 -4.19 -19.41 4.87
CA ARG A 192 -4.50 -19.65 3.45
C ARG A 192 -4.05 -18.51 2.54
N MET A 193 -4.21 -17.27 2.99
CA MET A 193 -3.81 -16.09 2.22
C MET A 193 -2.29 -15.91 2.19
N LEU A 194 -1.59 -16.25 3.29
CA LEU A 194 -0.12 -16.22 3.34
C LEU A 194 0.50 -17.19 2.32
N ARG A 195 -0.07 -18.39 2.12
CA ARG A 195 0.36 -19.29 1.04
C ARG A 195 0.21 -18.71 -0.37
N LEU A 196 -0.72 -17.77 -0.58
CA LEU A 196 -0.84 -17.05 -1.86
C LEU A 196 0.21 -15.95 -2.00
N VAL A 197 0.55 -15.27 -0.90
CA VAL A 197 1.68 -14.34 -0.86
C VAL A 197 2.94 -15.01 -1.39
N GLU A 198 3.26 -16.17 -0.84
CA GLU A 198 4.49 -16.89 -1.16
C GLU A 198 4.56 -17.40 -2.59
N ARG A 199 3.41 -17.73 -3.17
CA ARG A 199 3.35 -18.20 -4.57
C ARG A 199 3.45 -17.07 -5.58
N TYR A 200 2.90 -15.89 -5.27
CA TYR A 200 2.59 -14.90 -6.28
C TYR A 200 3.14 -13.50 -6.01
N ALA A 201 3.46 -13.15 -4.75
CA ALA A 201 3.83 -11.78 -4.42
C ALA A 201 5.34 -11.51 -4.52
N ASP A 202 5.67 -10.27 -4.87
CA ASP A 202 7.00 -9.69 -4.68
C ASP A 202 7.15 -9.12 -3.26
N ALA A 203 6.03 -8.69 -2.65
CA ALA A 203 6.00 -8.21 -1.28
C ALA A 203 4.76 -8.67 -0.51
N TRP A 204 4.94 -8.94 0.77
CA TRP A 204 3.88 -9.16 1.73
C TRP A 204 3.53 -7.88 2.46
N ASN A 205 2.26 -7.48 2.41
CA ASN A 205 1.75 -6.33 3.15
C ASN A 205 0.96 -6.79 4.38
N THR A 206 1.38 -6.34 5.56
CA THR A 206 0.69 -6.57 6.83
C THR A 206 0.24 -5.25 7.46
N VAL A 207 -0.98 -5.19 7.94
CA VAL A 207 -1.63 -3.96 8.45
C VAL A 207 -2.52 -4.30 9.65
N TRP A 208 -2.94 -3.41 10.44
CA TRP A 208 -2.44 -2.06 10.77
C TRP A 208 -1.72 -2.16 12.11
N HIS A 209 -0.42 -1.94 12.12
CA HIS A 209 0.39 -2.11 13.32
C HIS A 209 0.61 -0.76 14.01
N ARG A 210 0.26 -0.68 15.28
CA ARG A 210 0.48 0.54 16.07
C ARG A 210 1.94 0.70 16.50
N GLN A 211 2.65 -0.40 16.61
CA GLN A 211 4.03 -0.50 17.08
C GLN A 211 4.77 -1.62 16.30
N PRO A 212 6.10 -1.57 16.20
CA PRO A 212 6.90 -2.62 15.55
C PRO A 212 6.65 -4.04 16.09
N GLN A 213 6.27 -4.16 17.37
CA GLN A 213 5.95 -5.45 17.97
C GLN A 213 4.83 -6.19 17.24
N GLY A 214 3.80 -5.47 16.75
CA GLY A 214 2.71 -6.10 15.99
C GLY A 214 3.18 -6.79 14.71
N VAL A 215 4.25 -6.31 14.08
CA VAL A 215 4.88 -7.00 12.93
C VAL A 215 5.58 -8.28 13.40
N ARG A 216 6.32 -8.23 14.50
CA ARG A 216 6.98 -9.43 15.07
C ARG A 216 5.99 -10.54 15.40
N ASP A 217 4.82 -10.16 15.92
CA ASP A 217 3.79 -11.10 16.37
C ASP A 217 3.20 -11.93 15.21
N VAL A 218 3.18 -11.40 13.99
CA VAL A 218 2.65 -12.08 12.79
C VAL A 218 3.72 -12.80 11.95
N MET A 219 5.02 -12.54 12.20
CA MET A 219 6.12 -13.17 11.47
C MET A 219 6.15 -14.70 11.55
N PRO A 220 5.86 -15.35 12.70
CA PRO A 220 5.91 -16.82 12.78
C PRO A 220 4.96 -17.51 11.80
N GLU A 221 3.74 -16.97 11.59
CA GLU A 221 2.76 -17.51 10.64
C GLU A 221 3.26 -17.37 9.19
N PHE A 222 3.88 -16.23 8.86
CA PHE A 222 4.47 -16.00 7.54
C PHE A 222 5.64 -16.95 7.27
N LEU A 223 6.56 -17.10 8.22
CA LEU A 223 7.71 -18.00 8.06
C LEU A 223 7.29 -19.48 7.94
N ALA A 224 6.26 -19.90 8.70
CA ALA A 224 5.69 -21.24 8.58
C ALA A 224 5.11 -21.49 7.19
N ALA A 225 4.38 -20.52 6.65
CA ALA A 225 3.81 -20.62 5.33
C ALA A 225 4.91 -20.65 4.24
N CYS A 226 6.00 -19.85 4.34
CA CYS A 226 7.19 -19.94 3.47
C CYS A 226 7.80 -21.34 3.47
N GLN A 227 7.92 -21.93 4.64
CA GLN A 227 8.44 -23.30 4.77
C GLN A 227 7.54 -24.33 4.08
N GLU A 228 6.21 -24.22 4.20
CA GLU A 228 5.26 -25.12 3.55
C GLU A 228 5.38 -25.09 2.02
N VAL A 229 5.63 -23.93 1.43
CA VAL A 229 5.72 -23.73 -0.03
C VAL A 229 7.16 -23.95 -0.53
N GLY A 230 8.14 -23.90 0.35
CA GLY A 230 9.56 -24.02 0.00
C GLY A 230 10.15 -22.75 -0.61
N ARG A 231 9.59 -21.57 -0.30
CA ARG A 231 10.12 -20.28 -0.76
C ARG A 231 10.97 -19.61 0.31
N ASP A 232 12.10 -19.05 -0.10
CA ASP A 232 12.95 -18.25 0.79
C ASP A 232 12.20 -16.97 1.22
N PRO A 233 11.94 -16.77 2.53
CA PRO A 233 11.30 -15.57 3.05
C PRO A 233 12.02 -14.28 2.65
N ALA A 234 13.34 -14.31 2.49
CA ALA A 234 14.14 -13.15 2.10
C ALA A 234 13.87 -12.70 0.64
N SER A 235 13.25 -13.55 -0.17
CA SER A 235 12.84 -13.21 -1.55
C SER A 235 11.54 -12.43 -1.62
N ILE A 236 10.86 -12.21 -0.48
CA ILE A 236 9.60 -11.47 -0.37
C ILE A 236 9.84 -10.22 0.48
N GLU A 237 9.60 -9.06 -0.08
CA GLU A 237 9.75 -7.82 0.68
C GLU A 237 8.69 -7.73 1.78
N LEU A 238 9.12 -7.51 3.03
CA LEU A 238 8.22 -7.27 4.15
C LEU A 238 7.79 -5.79 4.16
N THR A 239 6.50 -5.54 4.01
CA THR A 239 5.90 -4.21 4.06
C THR A 239 4.83 -4.13 5.13
N ALA A 240 4.60 -2.95 5.68
CA ALA A 240 3.62 -2.78 6.74
C ALA A 240 2.82 -1.49 6.59
N GLY A 241 1.61 -1.48 7.18
CA GLY A 241 0.83 -0.28 7.38
C GLY A 241 0.82 0.15 8.85
N SER A 242 0.96 1.44 9.11
CA SER A 242 0.95 2.01 10.46
C SER A 242 0.32 3.41 10.48
N PHE A 243 0.23 3.98 11.67
CA PHE A 243 -0.30 5.33 11.92
C PHE A 243 0.82 6.18 12.51
N ALA A 244 0.86 7.45 12.14
CA ALA A 244 1.82 8.37 12.70
C ALA A 244 1.26 9.79 12.87
N GLU A 245 1.63 10.46 13.96
CA GLU A 245 1.21 11.82 14.29
C GLU A 245 2.41 12.64 14.75
N ILE A 246 2.61 13.80 14.13
CA ILE A 246 3.60 14.78 14.61
C ILE A 246 2.92 15.84 15.42
N VAL A 247 3.34 15.96 16.68
CA VAL A 247 2.88 16.94 17.65
C VAL A 247 3.91 18.07 17.72
N LEU A 248 3.50 19.30 17.40
CA LEU A 248 4.38 20.46 17.49
C LEU A 248 4.56 20.92 18.95
N PRO A 249 5.64 21.66 19.26
CA PRO A 249 5.84 22.22 20.59
C PRO A 249 4.62 23.04 21.06
N GLY A 250 4.06 22.66 22.22
CA GLY A 250 2.85 23.27 22.78
C GLY A 250 1.54 22.61 22.37
N GLU A 251 1.53 21.70 21.40
CA GLU A 251 0.40 20.83 21.08
C GLU A 251 0.40 19.60 22.00
N GLN A 252 -0.76 18.99 22.19
CA GLN A 252 -0.91 17.73 22.94
C GLN A 252 -1.45 16.65 22.01
N ARG A 253 -0.85 15.46 22.08
CA ARG A 253 -1.35 14.29 21.39
C ARG A 253 -2.72 13.90 21.95
N LYS A 254 -3.65 13.52 21.07
CA LYS A 254 -4.97 13.03 21.51
C LYS A 254 -4.82 11.75 22.32
N PRO A 255 -5.63 11.54 23.37
CA PRO A 255 -5.55 10.34 24.22
C PRO A 255 -5.79 9.02 23.46
N ASP A 256 -6.60 9.07 22.41
CA ASP A 256 -6.98 7.94 21.54
C ASP A 256 -6.15 7.82 20.25
N ALA A 257 -5.14 8.68 20.11
CA ALA A 257 -4.26 8.67 18.93
C ALA A 257 -3.59 7.30 18.73
N LYS A 258 -3.61 6.84 17.48
CA LYS A 258 -3.07 5.53 17.09
C LYS A 258 -1.60 5.65 16.69
N GLY A 259 -0.86 4.54 16.82
CA GLY A 259 0.47 4.37 16.25
C GLY A 259 1.57 5.18 16.92
N ILE A 260 2.57 5.56 16.13
CA ILE A 260 3.73 6.32 16.55
C ILE A 260 3.35 7.80 16.62
N GLY A 261 3.73 8.49 17.70
CA GLY A 261 3.43 9.92 17.80
C GLY A 261 4.33 10.62 18.79
N GLY A 262 4.47 11.93 18.60
CA GLY A 262 5.33 12.80 19.38
C GLY A 262 5.98 13.89 18.53
N GLN A 263 7.08 14.45 19.02
CA GLN A 263 7.91 15.36 18.22
C GLN A 263 8.62 14.59 17.09
N ALA A 264 9.18 15.31 16.14
CA ALA A 264 9.78 14.71 14.95
C ALA A 264 10.85 13.65 15.28
N GLU A 265 11.67 13.89 16.31
CA GLU A 265 12.71 12.97 16.77
C GLU A 265 12.14 11.68 17.37
N GLU A 266 11.07 11.78 18.15
CA GLU A 266 10.38 10.62 18.74
C GLU A 266 9.70 9.79 17.65
N VAL A 267 9.08 10.46 16.68
CA VAL A 267 8.44 9.80 15.53
C VAL A 267 9.49 9.09 14.68
N ALA A 268 10.60 9.75 14.35
CA ALA A 268 11.70 9.13 13.58
C ALA A 268 12.27 7.90 14.28
N ALA A 269 12.52 7.98 15.59
CA ALA A 269 12.99 6.84 16.39
C ALA A 269 11.97 5.68 16.41
N GLY A 270 10.68 5.99 16.57
CA GLY A 270 9.61 4.99 16.55
C GLY A 270 9.47 4.31 15.18
N LEU A 271 9.55 5.06 14.08
CA LEU A 271 9.50 4.51 12.72
C LEU A 271 10.72 3.64 12.40
N ARG A 272 11.92 4.03 12.86
CA ARG A 272 13.13 3.21 12.73
C ARG A 272 12.94 1.82 13.32
N GLY A 273 12.17 1.70 14.41
CA GLY A 273 11.83 0.41 15.02
C GLY A 273 11.16 -0.58 14.05
N PHE A 274 10.41 -0.09 13.04
CA PHE A 274 9.87 -0.95 11.99
C PHE A 274 10.96 -1.47 11.05
N ALA A 275 11.97 -0.67 10.70
CA ALA A 275 13.12 -1.13 9.94
C ALA A 275 13.92 -2.20 10.70
N ASP A 276 14.04 -2.07 12.03
CA ASP A 276 14.76 -3.01 12.88
C ASP A 276 14.08 -4.39 13.01
N VAL A 277 12.76 -4.46 12.75
CA VAL A 277 12.03 -5.73 12.66
C VAL A 277 11.93 -6.28 11.22
N GLY A 278 12.65 -5.66 10.28
CA GLY A 278 12.76 -6.14 8.90
C GLY A 278 11.83 -5.49 7.89
N VAL A 279 10.97 -4.54 8.29
CA VAL A 279 10.11 -3.80 7.34
C VAL A 279 10.99 -3.00 6.38
N ARG A 280 10.74 -3.12 5.08
CA ARG A 280 11.45 -2.41 4.01
C ARG A 280 10.65 -1.28 3.39
N HIS A 281 9.34 -1.31 3.56
CA HIS A 281 8.44 -0.26 3.10
C HIS A 281 7.30 -0.10 4.10
N LEU A 282 7.18 1.06 4.72
CA LEU A 282 6.15 1.38 5.69
C LEU A 282 5.19 2.41 5.12
N VAL A 283 3.91 2.04 4.99
CA VAL A 283 2.83 2.92 4.54
C VAL A 283 2.16 3.53 5.75
N LEU A 284 2.04 4.84 5.77
CA LEU A 284 1.54 5.61 6.90
C LEU A 284 0.19 6.28 6.62
N LEU A 285 -0.73 6.13 7.55
CA LEU A 285 -1.81 7.08 7.76
C LEU A 285 -1.29 8.15 8.72
N VAL A 286 -1.20 9.40 8.24
CA VAL A 286 -0.65 10.52 9.03
C VAL A 286 -1.74 11.43 9.56
N GLU A 287 -1.60 11.82 10.81
CA GLU A 287 -2.44 12.82 11.44
C GLU A 287 -1.72 14.19 11.53
N PRO A 288 -2.39 15.28 11.18
CA PRO A 288 -3.71 15.36 10.56
C PRO A 288 -3.71 14.84 9.12
N GLU A 289 -4.81 14.22 8.71
CA GLU A 289 -5.01 13.63 7.36
C GLU A 289 -5.23 14.72 6.30
N ASP A 290 -4.26 15.61 6.16
CA ASP A 290 -4.26 16.70 5.18
C ASP A 290 -2.82 17.11 4.82
N ILE A 291 -2.69 18.12 3.97
CA ILE A 291 -1.40 18.64 3.53
C ILE A 291 -0.49 19.06 4.70
N THR A 292 -1.07 19.54 5.81
CA THR A 292 -0.30 19.96 6.99
C THR A 292 0.41 18.78 7.65
N GLY A 293 -0.29 17.62 7.76
CA GLY A 293 0.31 16.39 8.28
C GLY A 293 1.48 15.94 7.43
N ILE A 294 1.33 15.99 6.11
CA ILE A 294 2.39 15.61 5.15
C ILE A 294 3.60 16.54 5.28
N GLU A 295 3.38 17.86 5.32
CA GLU A 295 4.47 18.84 5.42
C GLU A 295 5.26 18.72 6.73
N ARG A 296 4.58 18.41 7.84
CA ARG A 296 5.25 18.14 9.13
C ARG A 296 6.21 16.95 9.04
N PHE A 297 5.91 15.96 8.20
CA PHE A 297 6.73 14.76 8.02
C PHE A 297 8.06 15.00 7.30
N ALA A 298 8.24 16.12 6.61
CA ALA A 298 9.52 16.44 5.96
C ALA A 298 10.71 16.35 6.94
N ARG A 299 10.54 16.88 8.18
CA ARG A 299 11.59 16.82 9.21
C ARG A 299 11.84 15.41 9.72
N VAL A 300 10.82 14.57 9.83
CA VAL A 300 10.99 13.14 10.21
C VAL A 300 11.80 12.40 9.15
N ILE A 301 11.52 12.64 7.87
CA ILE A 301 12.23 12.04 6.75
C ILE A 301 13.71 12.44 6.75
N GLU A 302 14.01 13.74 6.95
CA GLU A 302 15.39 14.23 7.10
C GLU A 302 16.13 13.53 8.27
N LEU A 303 15.48 13.41 9.43
CA LEU A 303 16.06 12.74 10.60
C LEU A 303 16.34 11.26 10.33
N LEU A 304 15.46 10.54 9.62
CA LEU A 304 15.71 9.16 9.23
C LEU A 304 16.89 9.05 8.27
N ASP A 305 17.02 9.97 7.32
CA ASP A 305 18.16 10.01 6.40
C ASP A 305 19.48 10.33 7.14
N GLU A 306 19.47 11.27 8.12
CA GLU A 306 20.59 11.57 9.00
C GLU A 306 21.02 10.36 9.85
N MET A 307 20.06 9.60 10.40
CA MET A 307 20.32 8.39 11.18
C MET A 307 20.98 7.28 10.35
N GLU A 308 20.56 7.10 9.10
CA GLU A 308 21.17 6.10 8.20
C GLU A 308 22.57 6.50 7.76
N ALA A 309 22.79 7.78 7.43
CA ALA A 309 24.10 8.31 7.09
C ALA A 309 25.13 8.11 8.24
N SER A 310 24.67 8.32 9.49
CA SER A 310 25.51 8.15 10.68
C SER A 310 25.82 6.68 10.97
N ALA A 311 24.90 5.76 10.71
CA ALA A 311 25.11 4.31 10.90
C ALA A 311 26.12 3.73 9.89
N GLY A 312 26.15 4.25 8.66
CA GLY A 312 27.10 3.83 7.62
C GLY A 312 28.54 4.32 7.82
N GLN A 313 28.79 5.24 8.77
CA GLN A 313 30.11 5.81 9.06
C GLN A 313 30.82 5.16 10.27
N GLN A 314 30.19 4.23 10.98
CA GLN A 314 30.87 3.50 12.03
C GLN A 314 31.74 2.39 11.40
N PRO A 315 33.10 2.47 11.54
CA PRO A 315 33.98 1.38 11.07
C PRO A 315 33.72 0.14 11.92
N GLY A 316 33.46 -1.00 11.23
CA GLY A 316 33.37 -2.32 11.83
C GLY A 316 34.68 -2.80 12.47
#